data_b649b6ebf2124f16b022c3e632652e7e
#
_entry.id   b649b6ebf2124f16b022c3e632652e7e
#
_cell.length_a   1.000
_cell.length_b   1.000
_cell.length_c   1.000
_cell.angle_alpha   90.00
_cell.angle_beta   90.00
_cell.angle_gamma   90.00
#
_symmetry.space_group_name_H-M   'P 1'
#
loop_
_entity.id
_entity.type
_entity.pdbx_description
1 polymer ?
#
loop_
_entity_poly.entity_id
_entity_poly.type
_entity_poly.pdbx_seq_one_letter_code
_entity_poly.pdbx_strand_id
1 'polypeptide(L)'
;MKGGTTNFYNRVLHGECRNKTRNKFWDVLAEGELYLNGFNSGDYSAYATIGRYIDKRFGEVRLFFKNVNRTPSFIYDNLSSFNFGNSSLSKKENIISFGAEAHNQFIDLAFKNNIITNLAYFRDYHHTAQSTKVINLLQLFASKKIKLTKRINWYAE
;
A
#
# COMPACT_ATOMS: atom_id res chain seq x y z
N MET A 1 -27.33 19.59 24.24
CA MET A 1 -26.27 18.68 23.78
C MET A 1 -24.93 19.35 23.99
N LYS A 2 -24.08 18.85 24.89
CA LYS A 2 -22.69 19.32 25.02
C LYS A 2 -21.90 18.68 23.90
N GLY A 3 -21.53 19.46 22.90
CA GLY A 3 -20.60 19.03 21.87
C GLY A 3 -19.22 18.82 22.48
N GLY A 4 -18.89 17.59 22.78
CA GLY A 4 -17.55 17.23 23.19
C GLY A 4 -16.64 17.25 21.96
N THR A 5 -15.61 18.10 21.97
CA THR A 5 -14.57 18.06 20.94
C THR A 5 -13.66 16.88 21.25
N THR A 6 -13.67 15.86 20.42
CA THR A 6 -12.75 14.72 20.56
C THR A 6 -11.49 15.03 19.75
N ASN A 7 -10.37 15.22 20.42
CA ASN A 7 -9.09 15.43 19.77
C ASN A 7 -8.46 14.07 19.47
N PHE A 8 -8.22 13.79 18.20
CA PHE A 8 -7.46 12.61 17.76
C PHE A 8 -5.99 13.01 17.60
N TYR A 9 -5.12 12.24 18.21
CA TYR A 9 -3.68 12.37 18.02
C TYR A 9 -3.04 11.00 17.83
N ASN A 10 -1.91 10.97 17.15
CA ASN A 10 -1.09 9.78 17.02
C ASN A 10 0.37 10.14 17.31
N ARG A 11 1.09 9.22 17.97
CA ARG A 11 2.55 9.26 18.07
C ARG A 11 3.10 8.16 17.20
N VAL A 12 3.93 8.54 16.25
CA VAL A 12 4.46 7.62 15.24
C VAL A 12 5.98 7.58 15.34
N LEU A 13 6.51 6.36 15.36
CA LEU A 13 7.94 6.11 15.15
C LEU A 13 8.11 5.75 13.68
N HIS A 14 8.99 6.47 12.99
CA HIS A 14 9.34 6.21 11.59
C HIS A 14 10.83 5.92 11.47
N GLY A 15 11.19 4.98 10.61
CA GLY A 15 12.57 4.66 10.28
C GLY A 15 12.72 4.32 8.80
N GLU A 16 13.82 4.79 8.21
CA GLU A 16 14.19 4.51 6.83
C GLU A 16 15.65 4.07 6.76
N CYS A 17 15.91 3.07 5.94
CA CYS A 17 17.26 2.62 5.59
C CYS A 17 17.38 2.51 4.07
N ARG A 18 18.37 3.19 3.48
CA ARG A 18 18.60 3.20 2.05
C ARG A 18 20.10 3.01 1.71
N ASN A 19 20.38 2.13 0.76
CA ASN A 19 21.74 1.79 0.34
C ASN A 19 22.13 2.31 -1.07
N LYS A 20 21.43 3.31 -1.61
CA LYS A 20 21.66 3.78 -2.98
C LYS A 20 23.02 4.43 -3.22
N THR A 21 23.63 5.03 -2.20
CA THR A 21 24.88 5.77 -2.33
C THR A 21 26.14 4.91 -2.30
N ARG A 22 26.08 3.73 -1.72
CA ARG A 22 27.26 2.83 -1.52
C ARG A 22 27.41 1.76 -2.59
N ASN A 23 26.31 1.38 -3.23
CA ASN A 23 26.34 0.26 -4.17
C ASN A 23 25.70 0.69 -5.51
N LYS A 24 26.52 0.73 -6.57
CA LYS A 24 26.05 1.08 -7.92
C LYS A 24 25.17 0.00 -8.57
N PHE A 25 25.17 -1.22 -8.03
CA PHE A 25 24.46 -2.36 -8.62
C PHE A 25 23.15 -2.69 -7.95
N TRP A 26 23.00 -2.38 -6.66
CA TRP A 26 21.83 -2.71 -5.88
C TRP A 26 21.24 -1.46 -5.23
N ASP A 27 19.97 -1.23 -5.45
CA ASP A 27 19.17 -0.21 -4.74
C ASP A 27 18.29 -0.93 -3.73
N VAL A 28 18.58 -0.76 -2.44
CA VAL A 28 17.83 -1.35 -1.34
C VAL A 28 17.23 -0.22 -0.53
N LEU A 29 15.93 -0.32 -0.29
CA LEU A 29 15.17 0.59 0.57
C LEU A 29 14.36 -0.26 1.56
N ALA A 30 14.39 0.12 2.82
CA ALA A 30 13.50 -0.40 3.84
C ALA A 30 12.94 0.77 4.66
N GLU A 31 11.64 0.81 4.81
CA GLU A 31 10.90 1.82 5.58
C GLU A 31 9.99 1.14 6.57
N GLY A 32 9.82 1.75 7.73
CA GLY A 32 8.90 1.25 8.75
C GLY A 32 8.26 2.38 9.53
N GLU A 33 6.99 2.21 9.86
CA GLU A 33 6.22 3.09 10.72
C GLU A 33 5.51 2.27 11.78
N LEU A 34 5.51 2.78 13.01
CA LEU A 34 4.79 2.18 14.13
C LEU A 34 4.05 3.27 14.90
N TYR A 35 2.76 3.11 15.04
CA TYR A 35 1.89 4.00 15.79
C TYR A 35 1.87 3.58 17.27
N LEU A 36 2.60 4.31 18.10
CA LEU A 36 2.82 3.97 19.51
C LEU A 36 1.60 4.28 20.38
N ASN A 37 0.98 5.43 20.13
CA ASN A 37 -0.16 5.91 20.92
C ASN A 37 -1.15 6.69 20.03
N GLY A 38 -2.40 6.77 20.49
CA GLY A 38 -3.46 7.55 19.86
C GLY A 38 -4.52 6.66 19.23
N PHE A 39 -5.32 7.21 18.34
CA PHE A 39 -6.41 6.51 17.67
C PHE A 39 -5.94 5.28 16.92
N ASN A 40 -4.78 5.37 16.26
CA ASN A 40 -4.18 4.31 15.46
C ASN A 40 -3.15 3.47 16.23
N SER A 41 -3.19 3.48 17.57
CA SER A 41 -2.23 2.74 18.39
C SER A 41 -2.10 1.29 17.97
N GLY A 42 -0.85 0.82 17.78
CA GLY A 42 -0.54 -0.53 17.31
C GLY A 42 -0.75 -0.75 15.80
N ASP A 43 -1.05 0.32 15.01
CA ASP A 43 -0.93 0.25 13.57
C ASP A 43 0.54 0.26 13.18
N TYR A 44 0.86 -0.42 12.10
CA TYR A 44 2.21 -0.38 11.54
C TYR A 44 2.19 -0.48 10.02
N SER A 45 3.23 0.04 9.41
CA SER A 45 3.56 -0.24 8.02
C SER A 45 5.03 -0.60 7.89
N ALA A 46 5.32 -1.63 7.12
CA ALA A 46 6.67 -2.02 6.74
C ALA A 46 6.72 -2.13 5.22
N TYR A 47 7.73 -1.53 4.61
CA TYR A 47 7.96 -1.55 3.18
C TYR A 47 9.43 -1.83 2.91
N ALA A 48 9.69 -2.72 1.97
CA ALA A 48 11.05 -3.03 1.54
C ALA A 48 11.09 -3.20 0.03
N THR A 49 12.13 -2.67 -0.59
CA THR A 49 12.43 -2.89 -2.01
C THR A 49 13.87 -3.28 -2.20
N ILE A 50 14.10 -4.12 -3.21
CA ILE A 50 15.42 -4.42 -3.72
C ILE A 50 15.38 -4.31 -5.23
N GLY A 51 16.16 -3.39 -5.77
CA GLY A 51 16.28 -3.14 -7.20
C GLY A 51 17.68 -3.41 -7.70
N ARG A 52 17.80 -3.83 -8.95
CA ARG A 52 19.07 -4.00 -9.63
C ARG A 52 18.96 -3.56 -11.07
N TYR A 53 19.85 -2.70 -11.49
CA TYR A 53 20.09 -2.44 -12.91
C TYR A 53 20.96 -3.55 -13.48
N ILE A 54 20.47 -4.25 -14.49
CA ILE A 54 21.16 -5.40 -15.10
C ILE A 54 22.03 -4.89 -16.24
N ASP A 55 21.42 -4.37 -17.30
CA ASP A 55 22.11 -3.77 -18.44
C ASP A 55 21.15 -2.88 -19.27
N LYS A 56 21.65 -2.32 -20.39
CA LYS A 56 20.81 -1.49 -21.29
C LYS A 56 19.68 -2.26 -21.97
N ARG A 57 19.80 -3.58 -22.10
CA ARG A 57 18.81 -4.42 -22.79
C ARG A 57 17.70 -4.88 -21.83
N PHE A 58 18.09 -5.31 -20.65
CA PHE A 58 17.16 -5.81 -19.62
C PHE A 58 16.61 -4.70 -18.72
N GLY A 59 17.36 -3.59 -18.59
CA GLY A 59 16.94 -2.47 -17.77
C GLY A 59 17.10 -2.70 -16.28
N GLU A 60 16.15 -2.17 -15.51
CA GLU A 60 16.07 -2.30 -14.05
C GLU A 60 15.00 -3.33 -13.67
N VAL A 61 15.34 -4.20 -12.73
CA VAL A 61 14.39 -5.13 -12.10
C VAL A 61 14.31 -4.79 -10.63
N ARG A 62 13.09 -4.68 -10.10
CA ARG A 62 12.80 -4.33 -8.71
C ARG A 62 11.81 -5.33 -8.13
N LEU A 63 12.10 -5.82 -6.93
CA LEU A 63 11.17 -6.58 -6.10
C LEU A 63 10.73 -5.69 -4.94
N PHE A 64 9.49 -5.81 -4.53
CA PHE A 64 8.98 -5.09 -3.37
C PHE A 64 8.11 -5.97 -2.48
N PHE A 65 8.13 -5.64 -1.21
CA PHE A 65 7.27 -6.21 -0.19
C PHE A 65 6.70 -5.07 0.68
N LYS A 66 5.42 -5.14 0.99
CA LYS A 66 4.75 -4.19 1.89
C LYS A 66 3.81 -4.95 2.80
N ASN A 67 3.87 -4.67 4.09
CA ASN A 67 2.91 -5.15 5.07
C ASN A 67 2.35 -3.97 5.86
N VAL A 68 1.04 -3.80 5.83
CA VAL A 68 0.32 -2.74 6.53
C VAL A 68 -0.71 -3.39 7.42
N ASN A 69 -0.66 -3.05 8.71
CA ASN A 69 -1.70 -3.36 9.67
C ASN A 69 -2.27 -2.04 10.16
N ARG A 70 -3.55 -1.81 9.92
CA ARG A 70 -4.17 -0.53 10.22
C ARG A 70 -5.54 -0.67 10.86
N THR A 71 -5.86 0.25 11.73
CA THR A 71 -7.22 0.46 12.20
C THR A 71 -8.12 0.84 11.02
N PRO A 72 -9.32 0.27 10.87
CA PRO A 72 -10.28 0.69 9.87
C PRO A 72 -10.51 2.21 9.90
N SER A 73 -10.84 2.79 8.76
CA SER A 73 -11.08 4.23 8.67
C SER A 73 -12.08 4.71 9.71
N PHE A 74 -11.86 5.90 10.26
CA PHE A 74 -12.75 6.53 11.24
C PHE A 74 -14.21 6.64 10.77
N ILE A 75 -14.46 6.62 9.46
CA ILE A 75 -15.82 6.63 8.91
C ILE A 75 -16.65 5.42 9.38
N TYR A 76 -15.98 4.31 9.71
CA TYR A 76 -16.63 3.09 10.22
C TYR A 76 -16.78 3.07 11.74
N ASP A 77 -16.24 4.09 12.44
CA ASP A 77 -16.32 4.17 13.90
C ASP A 77 -17.67 4.72 14.34
N ASN A 78 -18.19 4.21 15.45
CA ASN A 78 -19.45 4.67 16.05
C ASN A 78 -19.38 6.14 16.53
N LEU A 79 -18.17 6.67 16.73
CA LEU A 79 -17.93 8.07 17.09
C LEU A 79 -17.94 8.99 15.87
N SER A 80 -18.01 8.45 14.65
CA SER A 80 -18.12 9.25 13.45
C SER A 80 -19.45 9.98 13.39
N SER A 81 -19.49 11.11 12.71
CA SER A 81 -20.73 11.86 12.44
C SER A 81 -21.73 11.07 11.60
N PHE A 82 -21.28 10.02 10.95
CA PHE A 82 -22.10 9.08 10.21
C PHE A 82 -22.62 8.04 11.20
N ASN A 83 -23.86 8.14 11.58
CA ASN A 83 -24.50 7.19 12.51
C ASN A 83 -24.81 5.88 11.78
N PHE A 84 -23.77 5.13 11.46
CA PHE A 84 -23.90 3.77 10.93
C PHE A 84 -24.16 2.84 12.12
N GLY A 85 -25.36 2.30 12.23
CA GLY A 85 -25.76 1.44 13.33
C GLY A 85 -24.79 0.28 13.55
N ASN A 86 -24.31 0.16 14.77
CA ASN A 86 -23.59 -0.98 15.35
C ASN A 86 -22.56 -1.69 14.45
N SER A 87 -21.48 -1.02 14.18
CA SER A 87 -20.32 -1.70 13.61
C SER A 87 -19.37 -2.15 14.72
N SER A 88 -19.39 -3.42 15.01
CA SER A 88 -18.34 -4.05 15.84
C SER A 88 -17.08 -4.32 15.00
N LEU A 89 -16.50 -3.28 14.40
CA LEU A 89 -15.23 -3.41 13.70
C LEU A 89 -14.11 -3.46 14.75
N SER A 90 -13.84 -4.65 15.26
CA SER A 90 -12.88 -4.85 16.35
C SER A 90 -11.50 -5.26 15.87
N LYS A 91 -11.35 -5.65 14.60
CA LYS A 91 -10.09 -6.18 14.07
C LYS A 91 -9.43 -5.16 13.16
N LYS A 92 -8.12 -5.08 13.25
CA LYS A 92 -7.32 -4.31 12.30
C LYS A 92 -7.31 -4.96 10.93
N GLU A 93 -7.33 -4.13 9.90
CA GLU A 93 -7.11 -4.58 8.52
C GLU A 93 -5.63 -4.91 8.33
N ASN A 94 -5.31 -6.05 7.75
CA ASN A 94 -3.96 -6.37 7.35
C ASN A 94 -3.88 -6.52 5.83
N ILE A 95 -2.91 -5.83 5.23
CA ILE A 95 -2.67 -5.84 3.79
C ILE A 95 -1.22 -6.22 3.57
N ILE A 96 -1.00 -7.39 2.98
CA ILE A 96 0.31 -7.84 2.53
C ILE A 96 0.36 -7.69 1.02
N SER A 97 1.32 -6.91 0.53
CA SER A 97 1.54 -6.71 -0.90
C SER A 97 2.96 -7.13 -1.24
N PHE A 98 3.11 -7.87 -2.32
CA PHE A 98 4.44 -8.18 -2.88
C PHE A 98 4.36 -8.20 -4.39
N GLY A 99 5.48 -7.94 -5.03
CA GLY A 99 5.51 -7.92 -6.47
C GLY A 99 6.90 -7.71 -7.04
N ALA A 100 6.92 -7.67 -8.36
CA ALA A 100 8.10 -7.45 -9.17
C ALA A 100 7.79 -6.44 -10.27
N GLU A 101 8.74 -5.57 -10.54
CA GLU A 101 8.69 -4.59 -11.62
C GLU A 101 9.93 -4.75 -12.49
N ALA A 102 9.76 -4.69 -13.79
CA ALA A 102 10.85 -4.67 -14.74
C ALA A 102 10.64 -3.50 -15.69
N HIS A 103 11.61 -2.61 -15.72
CA HIS A 103 11.57 -1.41 -16.52
C HIS A 103 12.76 -1.36 -17.47
N ASN A 104 12.49 -1.29 -18.76
CA ASN A 104 13.50 -1.05 -19.77
C ASN A 104 13.05 0.01 -20.78
N GLN A 105 13.91 0.36 -21.76
CA GLN A 105 13.60 1.39 -22.76
C GLN A 105 12.42 1.05 -23.69
N PHE A 106 11.96 -0.20 -23.72
CA PHE A 106 10.93 -0.68 -24.65
C PHE A 106 9.65 -1.10 -23.95
N ILE A 107 9.75 -1.72 -22.78
CA ILE A 107 8.63 -2.36 -22.09
C ILE A 107 8.75 -2.09 -20.59
N ASP A 108 7.61 -1.80 -19.96
CA ASP A 108 7.41 -1.78 -18.52
C ASP A 108 6.48 -2.93 -18.16
N LEU A 109 6.94 -3.77 -17.28
CA LEU A 109 6.18 -4.91 -16.75
C LEU A 109 6.06 -4.78 -15.24
N ALA A 110 4.88 -5.00 -14.72
CA ALA A 110 4.67 -5.07 -13.28
C ALA A 110 3.74 -6.22 -12.92
N PHE A 111 4.12 -6.92 -11.87
CA PHE A 111 3.33 -7.94 -11.20
C PHE A 111 3.13 -7.53 -9.76
N LYS A 112 1.90 -7.56 -9.28
CA LYS A 112 1.57 -7.24 -7.90
C LYS A 112 0.52 -8.18 -7.35
N ASN A 113 0.76 -8.72 -6.19
CA ASN A 113 -0.23 -9.50 -5.44
C ASN A 113 -0.52 -8.82 -4.11
N ASN A 114 -1.81 -8.66 -3.78
CA ASN A 114 -2.27 -8.10 -2.52
C ASN A 114 -3.14 -9.13 -1.80
N ILE A 115 -2.78 -9.45 -0.58
CA ILE A 115 -3.54 -10.31 0.32
C ILE A 115 -4.13 -9.42 1.40
N ILE A 116 -5.44 -9.33 1.46
CA ILE A 116 -6.18 -8.44 2.36
C ILE A 116 -6.99 -9.29 3.32
N THR A 117 -6.83 -9.05 4.62
CA THR A 117 -7.60 -9.69 5.67
C THR A 117 -8.34 -8.65 6.51
N ASN A 118 -9.49 -9.03 7.04
CA ASN A 118 -10.33 -8.18 7.88
C ASN A 118 -10.73 -6.86 7.21
N LEU A 119 -10.93 -6.84 5.88
CA LEU A 119 -11.33 -5.64 5.16
C LEU A 119 -12.67 -5.13 5.69
N ALA A 120 -12.71 -3.86 6.09
CA ALA A 120 -13.94 -3.18 6.45
C ALA A 120 -14.65 -2.68 5.19
N TYR A 121 -15.96 -2.86 5.13
CA TYR A 121 -16.77 -2.44 3.99
C TYR A 121 -18.21 -2.11 4.42
N PHE A 122 -18.93 -1.40 3.59
CA PHE A 122 -20.36 -1.21 3.76
C PHE A 122 -21.13 -2.40 3.18
N ARG A 123 -21.88 -3.09 4.03
CA ARG A 123 -22.77 -4.16 3.61
C ARG A 123 -24.00 -3.62 2.89
N ASP A 124 -24.48 -2.50 3.39
CA ASP A 124 -25.57 -1.70 2.80
C ASP A 124 -25.34 -0.23 3.18
N TYR A 125 -26.30 0.65 2.87
CA TYR A 125 -26.17 2.10 3.11
C TYR A 125 -25.97 2.49 4.58
N HIS A 126 -26.29 1.61 5.54
CA HIS A 126 -26.30 1.95 6.95
C HIS A 126 -25.52 0.98 7.83
N HIS A 127 -25.09 -0.17 7.29
CA HIS A 127 -24.40 -1.18 8.07
C HIS A 127 -23.00 -1.42 7.55
N THR A 128 -22.06 -1.30 8.46
CA THR A 128 -20.67 -1.67 8.20
C THR A 128 -20.44 -3.12 8.58
N ALA A 129 -19.54 -3.78 7.89
CA ALA A 129 -19.16 -5.15 8.12
C ALA A 129 -17.66 -5.32 7.92
N GLN A 130 -17.11 -6.40 8.47
CA GLN A 130 -15.72 -6.75 8.27
C GLN A 130 -15.63 -8.14 7.67
N SER A 131 -14.84 -8.29 6.60
CA SER A 131 -14.66 -9.55 5.93
C SER A 131 -13.95 -10.56 6.85
N THR A 132 -14.53 -11.75 6.97
CA THR A 132 -13.87 -12.89 7.63
C THR A 132 -13.03 -13.71 6.65
N LYS A 133 -13.16 -13.43 5.35
CA LYS A 133 -12.45 -14.13 4.29
C LYS A 133 -11.22 -13.34 3.86
N VAL A 134 -10.20 -14.05 3.45
CA VAL A 134 -9.00 -13.48 2.82
C VAL A 134 -9.35 -13.12 1.38
N ILE A 135 -9.04 -11.88 1.00
CA ILE A 135 -9.17 -11.40 -0.37
C ILE A 135 -7.78 -11.42 -0.99
N ASN A 136 -7.64 -12.09 -2.12
CA ASN A 136 -6.40 -12.12 -2.90
C ASN A 136 -6.64 -11.39 -4.23
N LEU A 137 -5.87 -10.32 -4.45
CA LEU A 137 -5.96 -9.51 -5.66
C LEU A 137 -4.63 -9.57 -6.42
N LEU A 138 -4.66 -10.23 -7.57
CA LEU A 138 -3.54 -10.32 -8.49
C LEU A 138 -3.69 -9.25 -9.58
N GLN A 139 -2.63 -8.48 -9.81
CA GLN A 139 -2.56 -7.45 -10.83
C GLN A 139 -1.34 -7.69 -11.72
N LEU A 140 -1.57 -7.70 -13.01
CA LEU A 140 -0.54 -7.74 -14.04
C LEU A 140 -0.65 -6.47 -14.87
N PHE A 141 0.45 -5.81 -15.06
CA PHE A 141 0.54 -4.60 -15.87
C PHE A 141 1.66 -4.76 -16.90
N ALA A 142 1.37 -4.40 -18.13
CA ALA A 142 2.35 -4.39 -19.21
C ALA A 142 2.13 -3.13 -20.06
N SER A 143 3.16 -2.34 -20.22
CA SER A 143 3.10 -1.14 -21.07
C SER A 143 4.27 -1.13 -22.03
N LYS A 144 4.03 -0.66 -23.24
CA LYS A 144 5.03 -0.57 -24.30
C LYS A 144 5.06 0.81 -24.92
N LYS A 145 6.25 1.42 -24.94
CA LYS A 145 6.50 2.67 -25.63
C LYS A 145 6.96 2.41 -27.06
N ILE A 146 6.18 2.85 -28.04
CA ILE A 146 6.49 2.72 -29.47
C ILE A 146 6.81 4.10 -30.02
N LYS A 147 8.03 4.28 -30.53
CA LYS A 147 8.42 5.51 -31.25
C LYS A 147 7.95 5.39 -32.69
N LEU A 148 6.91 6.14 -33.06
CA LEU A 148 6.43 6.21 -34.46
C LEU A 148 7.28 7.15 -35.30
N THR A 149 7.68 8.29 -34.73
CA THR A 149 8.60 9.27 -35.39
C THR A 149 9.48 9.93 -34.34
N LYS A 150 10.41 10.82 -34.77
CA LYS A 150 11.23 11.59 -33.81
C LYS A 150 10.42 12.49 -32.87
N ARG A 151 9.15 12.80 -33.22
CA ARG A 151 8.28 13.69 -32.42
C ARG A 151 7.03 13.01 -31.84
N ILE A 152 6.72 11.80 -32.27
CA ILE A 152 5.49 11.11 -31.85
C ILE A 152 5.85 9.79 -31.15
N ASN A 153 5.43 9.68 -29.92
CA ASN A 153 5.49 8.44 -29.13
C ASN A 153 4.06 7.94 -28.92
N TRP A 154 3.87 6.64 -29.05
CA TRP A 154 2.62 5.96 -28.73
C TRP A 154 2.85 5.03 -27.55
N TYR A 155 1.91 5.00 -26.61
CA TYR A 155 1.92 4.14 -25.44
C TYR A 155 0.78 3.13 -25.59
N ALA A 156 1.09 1.85 -25.48
CA ALA A 156 0.13 0.76 -25.39
C ALA A 156 0.19 0.17 -23.96
N GLU A 157 -0.96 0.12 -23.33
CA GLU A 157 -1.17 -0.46 -21.99
C GLU A 157 -2.08 -1.67 -22.07
#